data_9e0b4fd93f98e162f23600b437859093
#
_entry.id   9e0b4fd93f98e162f23600b437859093
#
_cell.length_a   1.000
_cell.length_b   1.000
_cell.length_c   1.000
_cell.angle_alpha   90.00
_cell.angle_beta   90.00
_cell.angle_gamma   90.00
#
_symmetry.space_group_name_H-M   'P 1'
#
loop_
_entity.id
_entity.type
_entity.pdbx_description
1 polymer ?
#
loop_
_entity_poly.entity_id
_entity_poly.type
_entity_poly.pdbx_seq_one_letter_code
_entity_poly.pdbx_strand_id
1 'polypeptide(L)'
;MRGAVGTATEIASLRAMIVRYADQSEAFALRLFPHYRGHLVRGNTSFRPVNVAGRETSWRKDDTRLHVDAFPSNPMHGTRLLRVFCNVNPSGEARRWRVGEAFEDHARRYLPKISKPLPGSAWLMEKTGITKRRRTEYDHVMLQLHDHAKADAEFQRNGPQADVSFAPGTTWVVYSDQVLHAAMGGQHMMEQTFYLDTTRLQQPDSSPLHTLERLLKRSLR
;
A
#
# COMPACT_ATOMS: atom_id res chain seq x y z
N MET A 1 8.12 -0.49 19.90
CA MET A 1 7.03 -1.22 19.24
C MET A 1 5.72 -0.54 19.62
N ARG A 2 4.85 -0.20 18.65
CA ARG A 2 3.59 0.50 18.95
C ARG A 2 2.46 -0.52 19.10
N GLY A 3 1.55 -0.32 20.06
CA GLY A 3 0.32 -1.12 20.22
C GLY A 3 0.50 -2.50 20.83
N ALA A 4 1.70 -2.89 21.24
CA ALA A 4 1.91 -4.14 21.96
C ALA A 4 1.63 -3.96 23.45
N VAL A 5 0.80 -4.84 24.00
CA VAL A 5 0.47 -4.92 25.42
C VAL A 5 0.76 -6.35 25.89
N GLY A 6 1.41 -6.50 27.03
CA GLY A 6 1.77 -7.79 27.60
C GLY A 6 2.95 -7.67 28.56
N THR A 7 3.42 -8.80 29.08
CA THR A 7 4.61 -8.90 29.91
C THR A 7 5.88 -8.55 29.12
N ALA A 8 6.95 -8.22 29.80
CA ALA A 8 8.25 -7.93 29.16
C ALA A 8 8.73 -9.09 28.27
N THR A 9 8.51 -10.34 28.71
CA THR A 9 8.89 -11.55 27.97
C THR A 9 8.07 -11.71 26.69
N GLU A 10 6.75 -11.50 26.74
CA GLU A 10 5.86 -11.59 25.56
C GLU A 10 6.20 -10.49 24.56
N ILE A 11 6.44 -9.25 25.02
CA ILE A 11 6.86 -8.13 24.17
C ILE A 11 8.21 -8.41 23.50
N ALA A 12 9.17 -9.00 24.22
CA ALA A 12 10.46 -9.39 23.67
C ALA A 12 10.31 -10.49 22.60
N SER A 13 9.49 -11.49 22.84
CA SER A 13 9.20 -12.58 21.90
C SER A 13 8.51 -12.06 20.62
N LEU A 14 7.53 -11.18 20.78
CA LEU A 14 6.86 -10.52 19.65
C LEU A 14 7.84 -9.66 18.83
N ARG A 15 8.71 -8.92 19.50
CA ARG A 15 9.77 -8.13 18.84
C ARG A 15 10.71 -9.03 18.04
N ALA A 16 11.17 -10.13 18.61
CA ALA A 16 12.04 -11.09 17.92
C ALA A 16 11.37 -11.69 16.69
N MET A 17 10.07 -12.03 16.77
CA MET A 17 9.28 -12.50 15.62
C MET A 17 9.21 -11.45 14.51
N ILE A 18 8.92 -10.18 14.85
CA ILE A 18 8.81 -9.08 13.88
C ILE A 18 10.15 -8.82 13.19
N VAL A 19 11.26 -8.79 13.93
CA VAL A 19 12.61 -8.60 13.37
C VAL A 19 12.95 -9.73 12.42
N ARG A 20 12.76 -10.99 12.85
CA ARG A 20 13.01 -12.16 11.99
C ARG A 20 12.18 -12.11 10.71
N TYR A 21 10.91 -11.74 10.79
CA TYR A 21 10.06 -11.60 9.62
C TYR A 21 10.57 -10.51 8.66
N ALA A 22 11.01 -9.37 9.19
CA ALA A 22 11.57 -8.30 8.38
C ALA A 22 12.82 -8.77 7.60
N ASP A 23 13.73 -9.48 8.27
CA ASP A 23 14.96 -10.00 7.67
C ASP A 23 14.67 -11.06 6.60
N GLN A 24 13.75 -11.99 6.88
CA GLN A 24 13.33 -13.01 5.93
C GLN A 24 12.61 -12.42 4.72
N SER A 25 11.77 -11.38 4.93
CA SER A 25 11.06 -10.68 3.85
C SER A 25 12.03 -9.96 2.92
N GLU A 26 13.09 -9.34 3.46
CA GLU A 26 14.12 -8.72 2.61
C GLU A 26 14.90 -9.76 1.82
N ALA A 27 15.35 -10.83 2.47
CA ALA A 27 16.03 -11.93 1.79
C ALA A 27 15.15 -12.55 0.70
N PHE A 28 13.86 -12.71 0.95
CA PHE A 28 12.90 -13.23 -0.02
C PHE A 28 12.72 -12.25 -1.20
N ALA A 29 12.49 -10.96 -0.93
CA ALA A 29 12.38 -9.94 -1.97
C ALA A 29 13.63 -9.88 -2.86
N LEU A 30 14.83 -9.98 -2.27
CA LEU A 30 16.10 -9.96 -3.01
C LEU A 30 16.38 -11.26 -3.78
N ARG A 31 15.73 -12.37 -3.43
CA ARG A 31 15.75 -13.59 -4.27
C ARG A 31 14.86 -13.46 -5.49
N LEU A 32 13.68 -12.86 -5.33
CA LEU A 32 12.75 -12.62 -6.44
C LEU A 32 13.27 -11.53 -7.37
N PHE A 33 13.90 -10.49 -6.81
CA PHE A 33 14.36 -9.30 -7.53
C PHE A 33 15.83 -8.97 -7.19
N PRO A 34 16.81 -9.77 -7.68
CA PRO A 34 18.23 -9.60 -7.31
C PRO A 34 18.77 -8.21 -7.64
N HIS A 35 18.25 -7.57 -8.68
CA HIS A 35 18.65 -6.22 -9.12
C HIS A 35 18.23 -5.11 -8.17
N TYR A 36 17.35 -5.37 -7.17
CA TYR A 36 17.00 -4.40 -6.13
C TYR A 36 17.99 -4.39 -4.96
N ARG A 37 19.03 -5.22 -5.00
CA ARG A 37 20.06 -5.26 -3.96
C ARG A 37 20.74 -3.90 -3.81
N GLY A 38 20.77 -3.39 -2.57
CA GLY A 38 21.30 -2.06 -2.25
C GLY A 38 20.37 -0.89 -2.59
N HIS A 39 19.16 -1.16 -3.12
CA HIS A 39 18.18 -0.15 -3.50
C HIS A 39 16.86 -0.23 -2.72
N LEU A 40 16.56 -1.37 -2.11
CA LEU A 40 15.41 -1.51 -1.21
C LEU A 40 15.68 -0.77 0.10
N VAL A 41 14.79 0.15 0.46
CA VAL A 41 14.80 0.81 1.76
C VAL A 41 13.73 0.18 2.62
N ARG A 42 14.13 -0.40 3.74
CA ARG A 42 13.21 -1.07 4.68
C ARG A 42 12.29 -0.05 5.34
N GLY A 43 11.00 -0.23 5.19
CA GLY A 43 9.94 0.51 5.88
C GLY A 43 9.45 -0.20 7.13
N ASN A 44 8.19 0.05 7.50
CA ASN A 44 7.59 -0.57 8.68
C ASN A 44 7.32 -2.06 8.48
N THR A 45 7.53 -2.81 9.55
CA THR A 45 7.02 -4.18 9.71
C THR A 45 5.81 -4.13 10.64
N SER A 46 4.73 -4.81 10.30
CA SER A 46 3.54 -4.89 11.13
C SER A 46 3.02 -6.32 11.26
N PHE A 47 2.47 -6.61 12.43
CA PHE A 47 1.67 -7.80 12.70
C PHE A 47 0.22 -7.36 12.93
N ARG A 48 -0.71 -7.94 12.20
CA ARG A 48 -2.15 -7.64 12.24
C ARG A 48 -2.92 -8.84 12.78
N PRO A 49 -3.08 -8.97 14.11
CA PRO A 49 -3.72 -10.13 14.71
C PRO A 49 -5.25 -10.12 14.60
N VAL A 50 -5.84 -8.97 14.30
CA VAL A 50 -7.31 -8.78 14.33
C VAL A 50 -7.89 -8.94 12.94
N ASN A 51 -9.10 -9.56 12.89
CA ASN A 51 -9.84 -9.67 11.63
C ASN A 51 -10.14 -8.28 11.03
N VAL A 52 -10.09 -8.18 9.71
CA VAL A 52 -10.43 -6.94 9.00
C VAL A 52 -11.93 -6.74 8.93
N ALA A 53 -12.68 -7.82 8.77
CA ALA A 53 -14.15 -7.80 8.69
C ALA A 53 -14.77 -7.26 9.99
N GLY A 54 -15.78 -6.40 9.86
CA GLY A 54 -16.52 -5.84 11.00
C GLY A 54 -15.84 -4.67 11.73
N ARG A 55 -14.74 -4.12 11.21
CA ARG A 55 -14.15 -2.91 11.78
C ARG A 55 -14.96 -1.68 11.41
N GLU A 56 -15.41 -0.95 12.42
CA GLU A 56 -15.98 0.39 12.22
C GLU A 56 -14.86 1.38 11.94
N THR A 57 -14.76 1.82 10.70
CA THR A 57 -13.81 2.82 10.24
C THR A 57 -14.48 3.82 9.30
N SER A 58 -13.88 5.01 9.16
CA SER A 58 -14.33 5.90 8.08
C SER A 58 -14.05 5.23 6.72
N TRP A 59 -14.86 5.54 5.71
CA TRP A 59 -14.72 4.95 4.37
C TRP A 59 -13.30 5.10 3.77
N ARG A 60 -12.57 6.17 4.13
CA ARG A 60 -11.17 6.37 3.70
C ARG A 60 -10.20 5.37 4.33
N LYS A 61 -10.49 4.89 5.53
CA LYS A 61 -9.67 3.93 6.28
C LYS A 61 -10.15 2.48 6.15
N ASP A 62 -11.24 2.29 5.43
CA ASP A 62 -11.85 0.96 5.22
C ASP A 62 -11.02 0.17 4.20
N ASP A 63 -10.22 -0.77 4.68
CA ASP A 63 -9.37 -1.62 3.85
C ASP A 63 -10.17 -2.68 3.06
N THR A 64 -11.49 -2.82 3.31
CA THR A 64 -12.37 -3.70 2.53
C THR A 64 -12.81 -3.08 1.20
N ARG A 65 -12.49 -1.81 0.97
CA ARG A 65 -12.74 -1.11 -0.29
C ARG A 65 -11.52 -1.18 -1.20
N LEU A 66 -11.76 -1.48 -2.49
CA LEU A 66 -10.70 -1.49 -3.51
C LEU A 66 -10.01 -0.13 -3.59
N HIS A 67 -8.69 -0.13 -3.49
CA HIS A 67 -7.86 1.06 -3.53
C HIS A 67 -6.42 0.72 -3.95
N VAL A 68 -5.68 1.71 -4.35
CA VAL A 68 -4.22 1.72 -4.37
C VAL A 68 -3.72 2.44 -3.12
N ASP A 69 -2.57 2.06 -2.60
CA ASP A 69 -2.02 2.76 -1.43
C ASP A 69 -1.58 4.18 -1.78
N ALA A 70 -2.09 5.13 -1.00
CA ALA A 70 -1.65 6.51 -0.98
C ALA A 70 -1.70 7.05 0.46
N PHE A 71 -0.71 7.85 0.85
CA PHE A 71 -0.57 8.29 2.23
C PHE A 71 -0.80 9.79 2.40
N PRO A 72 -1.90 10.20 3.07
CA PRO A 72 -2.21 11.63 3.23
C PRO A 72 -1.13 12.42 3.99
N SER A 73 -0.45 11.80 4.96
CA SER A 73 0.57 12.46 5.78
C SER A 73 2.02 12.16 5.40
N ASN A 74 2.26 11.22 4.48
CA ASN A 74 3.60 10.80 4.08
C ASN A 74 3.74 10.78 2.56
N PRO A 75 3.96 11.94 1.91
CA PRO A 75 4.17 12.04 0.47
C PRO A 75 5.29 11.12 0.00
N MET A 76 5.06 10.42 -1.11
CA MET A 76 5.95 9.38 -1.64
C MET A 76 6.83 9.85 -2.79
N HIS A 77 6.46 10.94 -3.47
CA HIS A 77 7.22 11.55 -4.58
C HIS A 77 7.54 10.56 -5.72
N GLY A 78 6.64 9.61 -5.97
CA GLY A 78 6.83 8.56 -6.96
C GLY A 78 7.60 7.33 -6.46
N THR A 79 8.07 7.32 -5.20
CA THR A 79 8.69 6.12 -4.60
C THR A 79 7.68 4.98 -4.56
N ARG A 80 8.11 3.78 -4.96
CA ARG A 80 7.28 2.57 -5.00
C ARG A 80 7.13 1.94 -3.62
N LEU A 81 5.99 1.29 -3.43
CA LEU A 81 5.66 0.53 -2.23
C LEU A 81 5.63 -0.97 -2.57
N LEU A 82 6.77 -1.64 -2.40
CA LEU A 82 6.84 -3.09 -2.46
C LEU A 82 6.50 -3.65 -1.10
N ARG A 83 5.47 -4.50 -1.01
CA ARG A 83 5.07 -5.14 0.24
C ARG A 83 5.17 -6.65 0.14
N VAL A 84 5.69 -7.24 1.19
CA VAL A 84 5.69 -8.68 1.42
C VAL A 84 4.69 -8.96 2.54
N PHE A 85 3.71 -9.79 2.25
CA PHE A 85 2.70 -10.24 3.20
C PHE A 85 2.86 -11.73 3.47
N CYS A 86 2.48 -12.16 4.67
CA CYS A 86 2.39 -13.58 5.01
C CYS A 86 1.17 -13.83 5.89
N ASN A 87 0.35 -14.81 5.52
CA ASN A 87 -0.72 -15.29 6.38
C ASN A 87 -0.14 -16.28 7.40
N VAL A 88 -0.04 -15.84 8.65
CA VAL A 88 0.47 -16.67 9.78
C VAL A 88 -0.66 -17.14 10.69
N ASN A 89 -1.87 -17.28 10.15
CA ASN A 89 -3.03 -17.69 10.93
C ASN A 89 -2.86 -19.13 11.45
N PRO A 90 -2.91 -19.37 12.79
CA PRO A 90 -2.74 -20.70 13.36
C PRO A 90 -3.99 -21.57 13.29
N SER A 91 -5.16 -20.96 12.98
CA SER A 91 -6.47 -21.64 13.00
C SER A 91 -6.94 -22.10 11.63
N GLY A 92 -6.07 -22.06 10.60
CA GLY A 92 -6.43 -22.52 9.26
C GLY A 92 -7.21 -21.52 8.41
N GLU A 93 -7.46 -20.29 8.90
CA GLU A 93 -8.24 -19.30 8.17
C GLU A 93 -7.43 -18.64 7.06
N ALA A 94 -7.98 -18.60 5.85
CA ALA A 94 -7.39 -17.93 4.73
C ALA A 94 -7.51 -16.38 4.84
N ARG A 95 -6.50 -15.67 4.35
CA ARG A 95 -6.59 -14.23 4.12
C ARG A 95 -7.27 -13.98 2.78
N ARG A 96 -8.43 -13.33 2.78
CA ARG A 96 -9.21 -13.07 1.57
C ARG A 96 -9.01 -11.64 1.10
N TRP A 97 -8.70 -11.50 -0.18
CA TRP A 97 -8.55 -10.22 -0.87
C TRP A 97 -9.47 -10.16 -2.08
N ARG A 98 -9.73 -8.95 -2.53
CA ARG A 98 -10.12 -8.66 -3.90
C ARG A 98 -8.99 -7.91 -4.59
N VAL A 99 -8.78 -8.21 -5.87
CA VAL A 99 -7.84 -7.51 -6.74
C VAL A 99 -8.65 -6.89 -7.88
N GLY A 100 -8.50 -5.59 -8.09
CA GLY A 100 -9.27 -4.83 -9.07
C GLY A 100 -8.61 -4.79 -10.45
N GLU A 101 -9.08 -3.85 -11.26
CA GLU A 101 -8.60 -3.57 -12.62
C GLU A 101 -7.13 -3.10 -12.64
N ALA A 102 -6.51 -3.08 -13.83
CA ALA A 102 -5.17 -2.56 -14.01
C ALA A 102 -5.08 -1.08 -13.62
N PHE A 103 -3.91 -0.64 -13.11
CA PHE A 103 -3.71 0.73 -12.64
C PHE A 103 -4.02 1.79 -13.71
N GLU A 104 -3.67 1.53 -14.95
CA GLU A 104 -3.93 2.48 -16.05
C GLU A 104 -5.43 2.68 -16.29
N ASP A 105 -6.23 1.59 -16.26
CA ASP A 105 -7.68 1.66 -16.43
C ASP A 105 -8.31 2.42 -15.26
N HIS A 106 -7.86 2.14 -14.05
CA HIS A 106 -8.24 2.87 -12.85
C HIS A 106 -7.90 4.36 -12.94
N ALA A 107 -6.69 4.69 -13.37
CA ALA A 107 -6.27 6.07 -13.57
C ALA A 107 -7.15 6.76 -14.63
N ARG A 108 -7.37 6.15 -15.78
CA ARG A 108 -8.25 6.69 -16.85
C ARG A 108 -9.68 6.95 -16.38
N ARG A 109 -10.21 6.08 -15.49
CA ARG A 109 -11.56 6.22 -14.91
C ARG A 109 -11.69 7.47 -14.04
N TYR A 110 -10.68 7.77 -13.22
CA TYR A 110 -10.79 8.81 -12.21
C TYR A 110 -10.03 10.09 -12.50
N LEU A 111 -9.02 10.11 -13.39
CA LEU A 111 -8.31 11.34 -13.77
C LEU A 111 -9.25 12.50 -14.18
N PRO A 112 -10.36 12.27 -14.93
CA PRO A 112 -11.28 13.34 -15.26
C PRO A 112 -12.01 13.97 -14.06
N LYS A 113 -12.05 13.27 -12.92
CA LYS A 113 -12.71 13.71 -11.68
C LYS A 113 -11.75 14.39 -10.70
N ILE A 114 -10.45 14.37 -10.97
CA ILE A 114 -9.43 14.90 -10.06
C ILE A 114 -9.41 16.42 -10.11
N SER A 115 -9.55 17.04 -8.95
CA SER A 115 -9.41 18.49 -8.79
C SER A 115 -7.95 18.90 -8.71
N LYS A 116 -7.63 20.12 -9.18
CA LYS A 116 -6.28 20.68 -9.01
C LYS A 116 -6.02 20.97 -7.52
N PRO A 117 -4.77 20.80 -7.06
CA PRO A 117 -4.43 21.19 -5.69
C PRO A 117 -4.60 22.72 -5.51
N LEU A 118 -5.09 23.12 -4.36
CA LEU A 118 -5.17 24.54 -4.03
C LEU A 118 -3.76 25.16 -3.96
N PRO A 119 -3.51 26.30 -4.60
CA PRO A 119 -2.21 26.96 -4.54
C PRO A 119 -1.74 27.17 -3.10
N GLY A 120 -0.49 26.87 -2.79
CA GLY A 120 0.09 27.00 -1.45
C GLY A 120 -0.30 25.94 -0.43
N SER A 121 -1.33 25.11 -0.69
CA SER A 121 -1.80 24.09 0.27
C SER A 121 -0.72 23.08 0.65
N ALA A 122 0.09 22.61 -0.30
CA ALA A 122 1.16 21.65 -0.05
C ALA A 122 2.26 22.22 0.87
N TRP A 123 2.61 23.50 0.70
CA TRP A 123 3.52 24.21 1.58
C TRP A 123 2.93 24.39 2.99
N LEU A 124 1.68 24.80 3.08
CA LEU A 124 1.01 25.00 4.38
C LEU A 124 0.92 23.69 5.17
N MET A 125 0.53 22.59 4.52
CA MET A 125 0.46 21.27 5.17
C MET A 125 1.81 20.78 5.68
N GLU A 126 2.89 21.04 4.95
CA GLU A 126 4.24 20.72 5.41
C GLU A 126 4.63 21.59 6.61
N LYS A 127 4.42 22.91 6.55
CA LYS A 127 4.77 23.86 7.63
C LYS A 127 4.00 23.61 8.92
N THR A 128 2.74 23.18 8.81
CA THR A 128 1.90 22.84 9.98
C THR A 128 2.12 21.40 10.48
N GLY A 129 3.01 20.62 9.84
CA GLY A 129 3.29 19.24 10.25
C GLY A 129 2.17 18.23 9.89
N ILE A 130 1.15 18.63 9.12
CA ILE A 130 0.12 17.72 8.60
C ILE A 130 0.73 16.69 7.66
N THR A 131 1.72 17.11 6.85
CA THR A 131 2.51 16.20 6.02
C THR A 131 3.98 16.25 6.44
N LYS A 132 4.65 15.11 6.35
CA LYS A 132 6.09 14.98 6.69
C LYS A 132 7.01 15.68 5.70
N ARG A 133 6.55 15.86 4.46
CA ARG A 133 7.24 16.51 3.36
C ARG A 133 6.21 17.24 2.50
N ARG A 134 6.67 18.15 1.65
CA ARG A 134 5.81 18.85 0.70
C ARG A 134 5.24 17.85 -0.31
N ARG A 135 3.93 17.86 -0.49
CA ARG A 135 3.24 17.05 -1.49
C ARG A 135 3.60 17.49 -2.90
N THR A 136 3.99 16.55 -3.78
CA THR A 136 4.07 16.78 -5.22
C THR A 136 2.70 16.66 -5.86
N GLU A 137 2.60 16.98 -7.13
CA GLU A 137 1.37 16.76 -7.87
C GLU A 137 1.06 15.26 -8.00
N TYR A 138 2.08 14.41 -8.15
CA TYR A 138 1.92 12.97 -8.10
C TYR A 138 1.23 12.49 -6.80
N ASP A 139 1.69 12.95 -5.65
CA ASP A 139 1.09 12.57 -4.36
C ASP A 139 -0.36 13.03 -4.26
N HIS A 140 -0.69 14.21 -4.80
CA HIS A 140 -2.05 14.73 -4.84
C HIS A 140 -2.96 13.85 -5.72
N VAL A 141 -2.49 13.50 -6.92
CA VAL A 141 -3.24 12.65 -7.86
C VAL A 141 -3.48 11.27 -7.26
N MET A 142 -2.43 10.62 -6.72
CA MET A 142 -2.54 9.29 -6.10
C MET A 142 -3.54 9.28 -4.94
N LEU A 143 -3.52 10.30 -4.09
CA LEU A 143 -4.48 10.41 -2.98
C LEU A 143 -5.92 10.57 -3.48
N GLN A 144 -6.14 11.33 -4.56
CA GLN A 144 -7.48 11.46 -5.13
C GLN A 144 -7.92 10.16 -5.83
N LEU A 145 -7.05 9.45 -6.53
CA LEU A 145 -7.35 8.12 -7.08
C LEU A 145 -7.80 7.15 -5.98
N HIS A 146 -7.05 7.11 -4.87
CA HIS A 146 -7.42 6.33 -3.68
C HIS A 146 -8.81 6.72 -3.15
N ASP A 147 -9.05 8.02 -2.93
CA ASP A 147 -10.29 8.51 -2.33
C ASP A 147 -11.50 8.32 -3.26
N HIS A 148 -11.35 8.61 -4.56
CA HIS A 148 -12.42 8.41 -5.54
C HIS A 148 -12.81 6.95 -5.67
N ALA A 149 -11.86 6.01 -5.73
CA ALA A 149 -12.16 4.59 -5.78
C ALA A 149 -12.92 4.14 -4.55
N LYS A 150 -12.44 4.50 -3.35
CA LYS A 150 -13.10 4.13 -2.10
C LYS A 150 -14.50 4.75 -1.93
N ALA A 151 -14.74 5.93 -2.47
CA ALA A 151 -16.03 6.60 -2.40
C ALA A 151 -17.05 6.10 -3.44
N ASP A 152 -16.59 5.51 -4.53
CA ASP A 152 -17.43 5.06 -5.66
C ASP A 152 -18.11 3.72 -5.32
N ALA A 153 -19.31 3.79 -4.74
CA ALA A 153 -20.06 2.61 -4.32
C ALA A 153 -20.42 1.67 -5.48
N GLU A 154 -20.61 2.22 -6.69
CA GLU A 154 -20.90 1.42 -7.88
C GLU A 154 -19.67 0.62 -8.33
N PHE A 155 -18.51 1.28 -8.39
CA PHE A 155 -17.24 0.62 -8.68
C PHE A 155 -16.89 -0.45 -7.65
N GLN A 156 -17.12 -0.18 -6.37
CA GLN A 156 -16.87 -1.14 -5.29
C GLN A 156 -17.71 -2.42 -5.41
N ARG A 157 -18.94 -2.32 -5.94
CA ARG A 157 -19.84 -3.49 -6.12
C ARG A 157 -19.62 -4.20 -7.44
N ASN A 158 -19.52 -3.46 -8.53
CA ASN A 158 -19.67 -3.96 -9.89
C ASN A 158 -18.43 -3.75 -10.78
N GLY A 159 -17.38 -3.04 -10.27
CA GLY A 159 -16.13 -2.85 -11.00
C GLY A 159 -15.41 -4.17 -11.26
N PRO A 160 -14.52 -4.22 -12.27
CA PRO A 160 -13.71 -5.40 -12.56
C PRO A 160 -12.89 -5.79 -11.33
N GLN A 161 -13.07 -7.01 -10.84
CA GLN A 161 -12.40 -7.51 -9.65
C GLN A 161 -12.37 -9.05 -9.63
N ALA A 162 -11.37 -9.60 -8.97
CA ALA A 162 -11.21 -11.02 -8.73
C ALA A 162 -10.98 -11.30 -7.25
N ASP A 163 -11.61 -12.34 -6.73
CA ASP A 163 -11.36 -12.83 -5.37
C ASP A 163 -10.08 -13.65 -5.34
N VAL A 164 -9.22 -13.36 -4.36
CA VAL A 164 -7.97 -14.08 -4.13
C VAL A 164 -7.92 -14.53 -2.68
N SER A 165 -7.64 -15.81 -2.47
CA SER A 165 -7.55 -16.42 -1.16
C SER A 165 -6.14 -16.93 -0.89
N PHE A 166 -5.52 -16.45 0.18
CA PHE A 166 -4.18 -16.85 0.62
C PHE A 166 -4.31 -17.77 1.83
N ALA A 167 -4.05 -19.06 1.64
CA ALA A 167 -4.07 -20.04 2.73
C ALA A 167 -3.00 -19.70 3.81
N PRO A 168 -3.15 -20.20 5.05
CA PRO A 168 -2.10 -20.11 6.06
C PRO A 168 -0.74 -20.60 5.54
N GLY A 169 0.33 -19.90 5.89
CA GLY A 169 1.69 -20.15 5.38
C GLY A 169 1.98 -19.51 4.01
N THR A 170 0.97 -19.00 3.30
CA THR A 170 1.20 -18.32 2.03
C THR A 170 1.88 -16.98 2.24
N THR A 171 2.95 -16.74 1.48
CA THR A 171 3.62 -15.45 1.35
C THR A 171 3.39 -14.88 -0.06
N TRP A 172 3.02 -13.61 -0.16
CA TRP A 172 2.86 -12.93 -1.45
C TRP A 172 3.52 -11.56 -1.46
N VAL A 173 3.86 -11.10 -2.64
CA VAL A 173 4.51 -9.81 -2.89
C VAL A 173 3.65 -8.99 -3.82
N VAL A 174 3.53 -7.69 -3.53
CA VAL A 174 2.73 -6.77 -4.33
C VAL A 174 3.29 -5.35 -4.29
N TYR A 175 3.21 -4.65 -5.42
CA TYR A 175 3.32 -3.20 -5.45
C TYR A 175 1.96 -2.60 -5.08
N SER A 176 1.76 -2.29 -3.81
CA SER A 176 0.47 -1.84 -3.28
C SER A 176 0.08 -0.42 -3.69
N ASP A 177 1.04 0.37 -4.16
CA ASP A 177 0.82 1.67 -4.81
C ASP A 177 0.27 1.54 -6.25
N GLN A 178 0.26 0.33 -6.82
CA GLN A 178 -0.17 0.08 -8.20
C GLN A 178 -1.32 -0.93 -8.30
N VAL A 179 -1.26 -2.01 -7.54
CA VAL A 179 -2.29 -3.04 -7.58
C VAL A 179 -3.50 -2.58 -6.77
N LEU A 180 -4.65 -2.41 -7.43
CA LEU A 180 -5.91 -2.18 -6.73
C LEU A 180 -6.21 -3.42 -5.90
N HIS A 181 -6.36 -3.22 -4.60
CA HIS A 181 -6.61 -4.33 -3.69
C HIS A 181 -7.57 -3.93 -2.57
N ALA A 182 -8.21 -4.93 -1.99
CA ALA A 182 -9.04 -4.82 -0.81
C ALA A 182 -8.87 -6.06 0.07
N ALA A 183 -8.79 -5.86 1.37
CA ALA A 183 -8.68 -6.94 2.34
C ALA A 183 -10.07 -7.29 2.89
N MET A 184 -10.62 -8.42 2.47
CA MET A 184 -12.01 -8.80 2.75
C MET A 184 -12.19 -9.57 4.05
N GLY A 185 -11.15 -10.23 4.55
CA GLY A 185 -11.25 -11.02 5.79
C GLY A 185 -9.94 -11.73 6.13
N GLY A 186 -9.96 -12.40 7.27
CA GLY A 186 -8.82 -13.10 7.85
C GLY A 186 -8.05 -12.24 8.85
N GLN A 187 -7.26 -12.90 9.68
CA GLN A 187 -6.48 -12.32 10.78
C GLN A 187 -5.08 -12.93 10.83
N HIS A 188 -4.24 -12.47 11.76
CA HIS A 188 -2.86 -12.95 11.95
C HIS A 188 -1.99 -12.82 10.67
N MET A 189 -1.94 -11.62 10.12
CA MET A 189 -1.12 -11.32 8.95
C MET A 189 0.13 -10.55 9.34
N MET A 190 1.28 -10.97 8.82
CA MET A 190 2.53 -10.21 8.84
C MET A 190 2.67 -9.40 7.56
N GLU A 191 3.26 -8.21 7.68
CA GLU A 191 3.49 -7.31 6.56
C GLU A 191 4.85 -6.63 6.72
N GLN A 192 5.66 -6.62 5.65
CA GLN A 192 6.87 -5.83 5.52
C GLN A 192 6.75 -4.90 4.33
N THR A 193 6.94 -3.60 4.56
CA THR A 193 7.00 -2.59 3.50
C THR A 193 8.45 -2.29 3.12
N PHE A 194 8.71 -2.19 1.82
CA PHE A 194 9.95 -1.68 1.24
C PHE A 194 9.64 -0.49 0.34
N TYR A 195 10.54 0.48 0.35
CA TYR A 195 10.53 1.61 -0.56
C TYR A 195 11.58 1.41 -1.63
N LEU A 196 11.24 1.73 -2.88
CA LEU A 196 12.13 1.61 -4.02
C LEU A 196 11.97 2.83 -4.93
N ASP A 197 13.09 3.45 -5.30
CA ASP A 197 13.08 4.53 -6.30
C ASP A 197 12.64 3.97 -7.67
N THR A 198 11.76 4.69 -8.38
CA THR A 198 11.26 4.30 -9.70
C THR A 198 12.38 4.13 -10.72
N THR A 199 13.48 4.88 -10.60
CA THR A 199 14.65 4.76 -11.48
C THR A 199 15.38 3.42 -11.36
N ARG A 200 15.10 2.64 -10.32
CA ARG A 200 15.71 1.33 -10.05
C ARG A 200 14.83 0.16 -10.48
N LEU A 201 13.65 0.42 -11.05
CA LEU A 201 12.80 -0.62 -11.62
C LEU A 201 13.41 -1.17 -12.91
N GLN A 202 13.16 -2.45 -13.19
CA GLN A 202 13.48 -3.03 -14.51
C GLN A 202 12.63 -2.43 -15.62
N GLN A 203 11.39 -2.06 -15.31
CA GLN A 203 10.43 -1.47 -16.22
C GLN A 203 9.86 -0.18 -15.60
N PRO A 204 10.60 0.93 -15.58
CA PRO A 204 10.18 2.18 -14.95
C PRO A 204 8.85 2.69 -15.51
N ASP A 205 8.62 2.53 -16.82
CA ASP A 205 7.45 3.02 -17.54
C ASP A 205 6.13 2.37 -17.07
N SER A 206 6.20 1.21 -16.44
CA SER A 206 5.05 0.54 -15.84
C SER A 206 4.65 1.09 -14.47
N SER A 207 5.45 1.98 -13.88
CA SER A 207 5.17 2.56 -12.57
C SER A 207 3.96 3.51 -12.59
N PRO A 208 3.24 3.68 -11.47
CA PRO A 208 2.17 4.67 -11.36
C PRO A 208 2.60 6.08 -11.77
N LEU A 209 3.80 6.51 -11.37
CA LEU A 209 4.33 7.83 -11.73
C LEU A 209 4.40 8.01 -13.26
N HIS A 210 5.12 7.13 -13.96
CA HIS A 210 5.29 7.26 -15.42
C HIS A 210 3.97 7.01 -16.17
N THR A 211 3.12 6.12 -15.67
CA THR A 211 1.77 5.94 -16.23
C THR A 211 0.97 7.24 -16.15
N LEU A 212 0.95 7.89 -15.00
CA LEU A 212 0.23 9.16 -14.82
C LEU A 212 0.85 10.31 -15.62
N GLU A 213 2.18 10.43 -15.67
CA GLU A 213 2.88 11.42 -16.48
C GLU A 213 2.56 11.26 -17.98
N ARG A 214 2.53 10.01 -18.47
CA ARG A 214 2.13 9.68 -19.84
C ARG A 214 0.67 10.05 -20.13
N LEU A 215 -0.25 9.73 -19.23
CA LEU A 215 -1.68 10.03 -19.38
C LEU A 215 -1.96 11.54 -19.33
N LEU A 216 -1.25 12.27 -18.46
CA LEU A 216 -1.41 13.72 -18.27
C LEU A 216 -0.51 14.54 -19.19
N LYS A 217 0.42 13.91 -19.93
CA LYS A 217 1.38 14.53 -20.86
C LYS A 217 2.25 15.62 -20.21
N ARG A 218 2.65 15.42 -18.96
CA ARG A 218 3.50 16.34 -18.20
C ARG A 218 4.16 15.67 -17.00
N SER A 219 5.25 16.24 -16.50
CA SER A 219 5.87 15.78 -15.25
C SER A 219 4.98 16.07 -14.04
N LEU A 220 5.04 15.18 -13.05
CA LEU A 220 4.28 15.27 -11.79
C LEU A 220 5.18 15.36 -10.55
N ARG A 221 6.49 15.43 -10.72
CA ARG A 221 7.48 15.60 -9.64
C ARG A 221 7.72 17.05 -9.26
#